data_a60d1f2219006b7182135c46775355ee
#
_entry.id   a60d1f2219006b7182135c46775355ee
#
_cell.length_a   1.000
_cell.length_b   1.000
_cell.length_c   1.000
_cell.angle_alpha   90.00
_cell.angle_beta   90.00
_cell.angle_gamma   90.00
#
_symmetry.space_group_name_H-M   'P 1'
#
loop_
_entity.id
_entity.type
_entity.pdbx_description
1 polymer ?
#
loop_
_entity_poly.entity_id
_entity_poly.type
_entity_poly.pdbx_seq_one_letter_code
_entity_poly.pdbx_strand_id
1 'polypeptide(L)'
;MNGLKSILNPPKLGKYSIVIAATTFLATMSGMWFLRSLSISSNNYIRISEQKTLPSLTLDGHKGWVYEVAISADGKTLASSSYGGKIKVWNLSNGKLLHTINAHTDAIESLVISPDGKIIASGSWDNHIKLWDLTNGNLLQTLKGHIDDVKAIAMTADGHTLASGSYDGVIKIWDLKTGSVKMSTQHLGPITAMAFSPDGQILASGFKKGDIKTWQWDIGKQLHSFAAHTNTIWAIAFSPNGKIIASGGKDGKIRLWQIEKGQLISTLEGHNQAILSVAFSPDGKTIASSGYDRKINLWEVKTEELLETFTAHSKAIWSLEFNPNGQTLVSGSADGSIKLWSLSSLNSKKLQSATLPSVVKKEVDIAVISEITDTDRLEELNQKLYDQIDQSWQQTPTWYEDLVFQMRVNVEGVIVNLEPVNQSARDYVQQTPLLKLLNSSDGEIASHKKYSALFRIVMTPRGALEVSPWSGWENYSSFY
;
A
#
# COMPACT_ATOMS: atom_id res chain seq x y z
N MET A 1 -34.78 -51.77 -35.26
CA MET A 1 -34.30 -52.85 -34.40
C MET A 1 -33.47 -52.23 -33.32
N ASN A 2 -33.89 -52.32 -32.13
CA ASN A 2 -33.22 -52.15 -30.83
C ASN A 2 -31.97 -51.25 -30.82
N GLY A 3 -31.87 -50.15 -30.17
CA GLY A 3 -32.60 -49.61 -29.03
C GLY A 3 -31.58 -48.92 -28.19
N LEU A 4 -31.46 -47.62 -28.22
CA LEU A 4 -30.59 -46.85 -27.32
C LEU A 4 -31.49 -45.89 -26.54
N LYS A 5 -31.99 -46.40 -25.42
CA LYS A 5 -32.37 -45.60 -24.27
C LYS A 5 -31.27 -45.79 -23.23
N SER A 6 -30.33 -44.88 -23.13
CA SER A 6 -29.52 -44.68 -21.94
C SER A 6 -29.87 -43.33 -21.35
N ILE A 7 -30.52 -43.42 -20.31
CA ILE A 7 -30.97 -42.50 -19.30
C ILE A 7 -29.82 -41.64 -18.87
N LEU A 8 -29.90 -40.34 -19.15
CA LEU A 8 -29.15 -39.33 -18.46
C LEU A 8 -29.74 -39.12 -17.06
N ASN A 9 -29.21 -39.83 -16.09
CA ASN A 9 -29.31 -39.37 -14.71
C ASN A 9 -28.48 -38.11 -14.62
N PRO A 10 -28.99 -37.00 -14.10
CA PRO A 10 -28.15 -35.86 -13.76
C PRO A 10 -27.15 -36.32 -12.68
N PRO A 11 -25.90 -35.91 -12.76
CA PRO A 11 -24.95 -36.22 -11.71
C PRO A 11 -25.48 -35.62 -10.40
N LYS A 12 -25.48 -36.41 -9.33
CA LYS A 12 -25.69 -35.91 -7.98
C LYS A 12 -24.66 -34.81 -7.78
N LEU A 13 -25.17 -33.60 -7.56
CA LEU A 13 -24.37 -32.42 -7.25
C LEU A 13 -23.42 -32.73 -6.10
N GLY A 14 -22.14 -32.78 -6.43
CA GLY A 14 -21.09 -32.93 -5.45
C GLY A 14 -20.81 -31.61 -4.74
N LYS A 15 -19.98 -31.65 -3.75
CA LYS A 15 -19.59 -30.52 -2.90
C LYS A 15 -19.11 -29.30 -3.72
N TYR A 16 -19.61 -28.15 -3.39
CA TYR A 16 -19.39 -26.89 -4.11
C TYR A 16 -18.48 -25.91 -3.36
N SER A 17 -17.60 -25.16 -4.02
CA SER A 17 -16.63 -24.18 -3.44
C SER A 17 -16.87 -22.70 -3.88
N ILE A 18 -16.98 -21.70 -3.00
CA ILE A 18 -17.26 -20.27 -3.28
C ILE A 18 -16.11 -19.30 -2.94
N VAL A 19 -15.65 -18.40 -3.79
CA VAL A 19 -14.59 -17.38 -3.60
C VAL A 19 -14.96 -15.96 -4.09
N ILE A 20 -14.97 -14.87 -3.35
CA ILE A 20 -15.25 -13.46 -3.75
C ILE A 20 -14.20 -12.40 -3.30
N ALA A 21 -13.79 -11.49 -4.09
CA ALA A 21 -13.01 -10.28 -3.78
C ALA A 21 -13.77 -8.98 -4.07
N ALA A 22 -13.58 -7.93 -3.38
CA ALA A 22 -14.22 -6.65 -3.55
C ALA A 22 -13.42 -5.63 -4.36
N THR A 23 -13.94 -5.03 -5.47
CA THR A 23 -13.57 -3.70 -5.92
C THR A 23 -14.77 -2.83 -6.25
N THR A 24 -14.58 -1.58 -5.98
CA THR A 24 -15.49 -0.47 -6.24
C THR A 24 -15.56 -0.10 -7.72
N PHE A 25 -16.76 0.08 -8.24
CA PHE A 25 -17.01 0.63 -9.58
C PHE A 25 -17.14 2.16 -9.54
N LEU A 26 -16.46 2.85 -10.48
CA LEU A 26 -16.60 4.26 -10.77
C LEU A 26 -17.73 4.46 -11.77
N ALA A 27 -18.75 5.23 -11.39
CA ALA A 27 -19.60 5.90 -12.37
C ALA A 27 -19.14 7.36 -12.50
N THR A 28 -18.65 7.73 -13.66
CA THR A 28 -18.47 9.13 -14.09
C THR A 28 -19.81 9.72 -14.44
N MET A 29 -20.28 10.70 -13.71
CA MET A 29 -21.14 11.79 -14.16
C MET A 29 -21.14 12.91 -13.12
N SER A 30 -20.77 14.09 -13.60
CA SER A 30 -21.07 15.46 -13.17
C SER A 30 -21.56 15.71 -11.75
N GLY A 31 -20.75 16.41 -11.01
CA GLY A 31 -21.00 17.32 -9.91
C GLY A 31 -22.38 17.33 -9.27
N MET A 32 -22.54 16.60 -8.18
CA MET A 32 -23.51 16.95 -7.14
C MET A 32 -22.97 16.43 -5.79
N TRP A 33 -22.75 17.36 -4.90
CA TRP A 33 -22.42 17.14 -3.51
C TRP A 33 -23.63 16.53 -2.79
N PHE A 34 -23.52 15.31 -2.30
CA PHE A 34 -24.43 14.78 -1.29
C PHE A 34 -23.68 14.58 0.02
N LEU A 35 -23.75 15.58 0.89
CA LEU A 35 -23.65 15.38 2.32
C LEU A 35 -24.84 14.49 2.73
N ARG A 36 -24.60 13.19 2.95
CA ARG A 36 -25.57 12.37 3.67
C ARG A 36 -25.36 12.58 5.15
N SER A 37 -26.32 13.27 5.75
CA SER A 37 -26.53 13.37 7.18
C SER A 37 -26.52 12.01 7.85
N LEU A 38 -25.88 11.92 9.01
CA LEU A 38 -26.02 10.82 9.97
C LEU A 38 -27.50 10.67 10.33
N SER A 39 -28.16 9.64 9.85
CA SER A 39 -29.44 9.22 10.39
C SER A 39 -29.17 8.25 11.53
N ILE A 40 -29.39 8.72 12.75
CA ILE A 40 -29.44 7.86 13.94
C ILE A 40 -30.77 7.14 13.88
N SER A 41 -30.77 5.86 13.50
CA SER A 41 -31.94 5.00 13.74
C SER A 41 -31.94 4.60 15.20
N SER A 42 -33.12 4.34 15.77
CA SER A 42 -33.36 4.04 17.17
C SER A 42 -32.69 2.76 17.71
N ASN A 43 -31.91 2.07 16.91
CA ASN A 43 -31.10 0.91 17.27
C ASN A 43 -29.61 1.26 17.10
N ASN A 44 -29.03 1.98 17.98
CA ASN A 44 -27.63 2.32 18.28
C ASN A 44 -26.52 1.62 17.46
N TYR A 45 -26.64 1.50 16.15
CA TYR A 45 -25.58 1.06 15.26
C TYR A 45 -25.08 2.24 14.44
N ILE A 46 -23.88 2.71 14.77
CA ILE A 46 -23.13 3.60 13.89
C ILE A 46 -22.69 2.73 12.70
N ARG A 47 -23.41 2.78 11.58
CA ARG A 47 -22.84 2.39 10.30
C ARG A 47 -21.76 3.41 9.97
N ILE A 48 -20.52 3.07 10.22
CA ILE A 48 -19.39 3.77 9.60
C ILE A 48 -19.47 3.39 8.12
N SER A 49 -20.11 4.25 7.32
CA SER A 49 -19.93 4.14 5.86
C SER A 49 -18.44 4.30 5.61
N GLU A 50 -17.80 3.34 4.96
CA GLU A 50 -16.45 3.52 4.42
C GLU A 50 -16.46 4.79 3.57
N GLN A 51 -15.97 5.87 4.14
CA GLN A 51 -15.79 7.11 3.43
C GLN A 51 -14.59 6.87 2.53
N LYS A 52 -14.84 6.52 1.26
CA LYS A 52 -13.81 6.28 0.27
C LYS A 52 -12.89 7.51 0.23
N THR A 53 -11.66 7.33 0.65
CA THR A 53 -10.65 8.38 0.55
C THR A 53 -10.40 8.64 -0.92
N LEU A 54 -10.92 9.76 -1.42
CA LEU A 54 -10.73 10.21 -2.80
C LEU A 54 -9.54 11.15 -2.87
N PRO A 55 -8.77 11.13 -3.96
CA PRO A 55 -7.73 12.11 -4.17
C PRO A 55 -8.34 13.51 -4.24
N SER A 56 -7.70 14.47 -3.59
CA SER A 56 -8.09 15.88 -3.69
C SER A 56 -7.79 16.45 -5.08
N LEU A 57 -6.78 15.90 -5.75
CA LEU A 57 -6.35 16.28 -7.09
C LEU A 57 -5.69 15.10 -7.80
N THR A 58 -5.92 14.98 -9.11
CA THR A 58 -5.20 14.03 -9.98
C THR A 58 -4.47 14.81 -11.07
N LEU A 59 -3.18 14.54 -11.24
CA LEU A 59 -2.33 15.12 -12.28
C LEU A 59 -2.06 14.04 -13.33
N ASP A 60 -2.62 14.23 -14.50
CA ASP A 60 -2.43 13.36 -15.65
C ASP A 60 -1.48 14.01 -16.67
N GLY A 61 -0.68 13.19 -17.34
CA GLY A 61 0.19 13.72 -18.39
C GLY A 61 1.46 12.93 -18.66
N HIS A 62 1.86 12.00 -17.81
CA HIS A 62 2.87 11.02 -18.18
C HIS A 62 2.25 9.93 -19.09
N LYS A 63 2.96 9.57 -20.17
CA LYS A 63 2.52 8.48 -21.07
C LYS A 63 2.97 7.10 -20.64
N GLY A 64 3.68 6.99 -19.51
CA GLY A 64 4.21 5.77 -18.95
C GLY A 64 4.24 5.84 -17.43
N TRP A 65 4.81 4.83 -16.80
CA TRP A 65 4.90 4.72 -15.34
C TRP A 65 5.55 5.96 -14.74
N VAL A 66 4.98 6.47 -13.66
CA VAL A 66 5.60 7.49 -12.80
C VAL A 66 6.39 6.73 -11.75
N TYR A 67 7.74 6.84 -11.82
CA TYR A 67 8.62 6.13 -10.90
C TYR A 67 8.87 6.89 -9.61
N GLU A 68 9.07 8.21 -9.70
CA GLU A 68 9.38 9.02 -8.53
C GLU A 68 8.63 10.34 -8.56
N VAL A 69 8.26 10.82 -7.38
CA VAL A 69 7.74 12.17 -7.14
C VAL A 69 8.60 12.84 -6.08
N ALA A 70 8.87 14.14 -6.25
CA ALA A 70 9.65 14.93 -5.30
C ALA A 70 9.00 16.30 -5.12
N ILE A 71 8.84 16.72 -3.85
CA ILE A 71 8.19 17.98 -3.47
C ILE A 71 9.28 18.97 -2.99
N SER A 72 9.19 20.23 -3.45
CA SER A 72 10.05 21.28 -2.96
C SER A 72 9.85 21.56 -1.46
N ALA A 73 10.88 21.99 -0.76
CA ALA A 73 10.83 22.24 0.68
C ALA A 73 9.77 23.26 1.11
N ASP A 74 9.36 24.17 0.22
CA ASP A 74 8.27 25.12 0.44
C ASP A 74 6.87 24.52 0.21
N GLY A 75 6.78 23.25 -0.24
CA GLY A 75 5.56 22.52 -0.49
C GLY A 75 4.76 22.96 -1.71
N LYS A 76 5.32 23.81 -2.59
CA LYS A 76 4.56 24.43 -3.69
C LYS A 76 4.80 23.78 -5.05
N THR A 77 5.95 23.16 -5.25
CA THR A 77 6.35 22.58 -6.52
C THR A 77 6.55 21.09 -6.38
N LEU A 78 6.08 20.34 -7.36
CA LEU A 78 6.28 18.91 -7.50
C LEU A 78 7.08 18.65 -8.77
N ALA A 79 8.09 17.83 -8.68
CA ALA A 79 8.72 17.18 -9.84
C ALA A 79 8.31 15.71 -9.87
N SER A 80 8.12 15.17 -11.07
CA SER A 80 7.80 13.75 -11.27
C SER A 80 8.59 13.17 -12.42
N SER A 81 9.09 11.96 -12.26
CA SER A 81 9.87 11.24 -13.26
C SER A 81 9.10 10.05 -13.85
N SER A 82 9.50 9.61 -15.04
CA SER A 82 8.77 8.54 -15.72
C SER A 82 9.66 7.57 -16.51
N TYR A 83 9.07 6.42 -16.83
CA TYR A 83 9.63 5.40 -17.73
C TYR A 83 10.10 5.97 -19.07
N GLY A 84 9.44 7.01 -19.59
CA GLY A 84 9.78 7.64 -20.87
C GLY A 84 10.90 8.68 -20.81
N GLY A 85 11.76 8.69 -19.77
CA GLY A 85 12.90 9.61 -19.65
C GLY A 85 12.53 11.07 -19.47
N LYS A 86 11.29 11.37 -19.04
CA LYS A 86 10.79 12.73 -18.89
C LYS A 86 10.64 13.10 -17.43
N ILE A 87 10.95 14.36 -17.12
CA ILE A 87 10.58 15.00 -15.87
C ILE A 87 9.47 16.01 -16.17
N LYS A 88 8.45 16.03 -15.33
CA LYS A 88 7.39 17.04 -15.35
C LYS A 88 7.42 17.82 -14.05
N VAL A 89 7.26 19.14 -14.15
CA VAL A 89 7.22 20.05 -13.00
C VAL A 89 5.84 20.67 -12.92
N TRP A 90 5.25 20.61 -11.73
CA TRP A 90 3.87 20.98 -11.46
C TRP A 90 3.77 21.99 -10.33
N ASN A 91 2.80 22.89 -10.42
CA ASN A 91 2.37 23.70 -9.28
C ASN A 91 1.39 22.88 -8.43
N LEU A 92 1.74 22.56 -7.19
CA LEU A 92 0.93 21.72 -6.31
C LEU A 92 -0.38 22.35 -5.86
N SER A 93 -0.48 23.68 -5.80
CA SER A 93 -1.68 24.35 -5.32
C SER A 93 -2.87 24.29 -6.27
N ASN A 94 -2.60 24.19 -7.58
CA ASN A 94 -3.62 24.18 -8.63
C ASN A 94 -3.47 23.07 -9.66
N GLY A 95 -2.45 22.22 -9.53
CA GLY A 95 -2.18 21.10 -10.43
C GLY A 95 -1.66 21.49 -11.82
N LYS A 96 -1.33 22.75 -12.04
CA LYS A 96 -0.89 23.22 -13.36
C LYS A 96 0.51 22.65 -13.68
N LEU A 97 0.64 22.05 -14.86
CA LEU A 97 1.93 21.69 -15.44
C LEU A 97 2.70 22.98 -15.78
N LEU A 98 3.86 23.17 -15.18
CA LEU A 98 4.74 24.30 -15.42
C LEU A 98 5.60 24.06 -16.65
N HIS A 99 6.32 22.94 -16.68
CA HIS A 99 7.10 22.52 -17.85
C HIS A 99 7.38 21.03 -17.88
N THR A 100 7.86 20.55 -19.02
CA THR A 100 8.29 19.17 -19.25
C THR A 100 9.72 19.18 -19.75
N ILE A 101 10.59 18.41 -19.09
CA ILE A 101 11.99 18.24 -19.46
C ILE A 101 12.16 16.88 -20.14
N ASN A 102 12.73 16.85 -21.36
CA ASN A 102 13.19 15.61 -21.98
C ASN A 102 14.57 15.31 -21.39
N ALA A 103 14.57 14.62 -20.25
CA ALA A 103 15.74 14.60 -19.37
C ALA A 103 16.75 13.52 -19.76
N HIS A 104 16.30 12.32 -19.97
CA HIS A 104 17.14 11.16 -20.23
C HIS A 104 16.68 10.37 -21.45
N THR A 105 17.56 9.51 -21.96
CA THR A 105 17.24 8.62 -23.09
C THR A 105 16.54 7.34 -22.64
N ASP A 106 16.50 7.09 -21.33
CA ASP A 106 15.86 5.91 -20.74
C ASP A 106 15.11 6.30 -19.45
N ALA A 107 14.50 5.33 -18.78
CA ALA A 107 13.70 5.51 -17.58
C ALA A 107 14.45 6.27 -16.48
N ILE A 108 13.74 7.16 -15.81
CA ILE A 108 14.24 7.89 -14.63
C ILE A 108 13.62 7.27 -13.40
N GLU A 109 14.40 6.51 -12.65
CA GLU A 109 13.89 5.76 -11.50
C GLU A 109 13.98 6.53 -10.19
N SER A 110 14.90 7.50 -10.08
CA SER A 110 15.05 8.28 -8.86
C SER A 110 15.20 9.76 -9.16
N LEU A 111 14.54 10.58 -8.33
CA LEU A 111 14.47 12.04 -8.48
C LEU A 111 14.48 12.69 -7.10
N VAL A 112 15.23 13.80 -6.96
CA VAL A 112 15.20 14.63 -5.76
C VAL A 112 15.23 16.11 -6.13
N ILE A 113 14.60 16.96 -5.30
CA ILE A 113 14.70 18.42 -5.39
C ILE A 113 15.67 18.88 -4.30
N SER A 114 16.57 19.83 -4.64
CA SER A 114 17.47 20.43 -3.66
C SER A 114 16.70 21.18 -2.56
N PRO A 115 17.21 21.22 -1.32
CA PRO A 115 16.54 21.89 -0.20
C PRO A 115 16.26 23.38 -0.42
N ASP A 116 17.09 24.06 -1.24
CA ASP A 116 16.88 25.46 -1.63
C ASP A 116 15.85 25.64 -2.76
N GLY A 117 15.30 24.53 -3.28
CA GLY A 117 14.27 24.52 -4.33
C GLY A 117 14.76 24.97 -5.70
N LYS A 118 16.07 24.91 -6.00
CA LYS A 118 16.58 25.40 -7.29
C LYS A 118 16.96 24.29 -8.27
N ILE A 119 17.34 23.13 -7.77
CA ILE A 119 17.90 22.04 -8.59
C ILE A 119 17.01 20.81 -8.48
N ILE A 120 16.79 20.14 -9.61
CA ILE A 120 16.32 18.75 -9.68
C ILE A 120 17.55 17.89 -10.00
N ALA A 121 17.78 16.83 -9.23
CA ALA A 121 18.70 15.76 -9.62
C ALA A 121 17.90 14.53 -10.03
N SER A 122 18.30 13.86 -11.10
CA SER A 122 17.64 12.66 -11.66
C SER A 122 18.66 11.57 -11.95
N GLY A 123 18.36 10.34 -11.51
CA GLY A 123 19.11 9.12 -11.80
C GLY A 123 18.35 8.22 -12.78
N SER A 124 19.05 7.72 -13.81
CA SER A 124 18.43 7.03 -14.94
C SER A 124 19.08 5.70 -15.31
N TRP A 125 18.33 4.88 -16.02
CA TRP A 125 18.80 3.66 -16.66
C TRP A 125 19.77 3.95 -17.84
N ASP A 126 19.91 5.22 -18.27
CA ASP A 126 20.95 5.63 -19.19
C ASP A 126 22.33 5.77 -18.50
N ASN A 127 22.48 5.29 -17.27
CA ASN A 127 23.69 5.26 -16.42
C ASN A 127 24.19 6.65 -15.97
N HIS A 128 23.40 7.69 -16.20
CA HIS A 128 23.76 9.05 -15.87
C HIS A 128 22.89 9.64 -14.75
N ILE A 129 23.51 10.58 -14.04
CA ILE A 129 22.79 11.50 -13.15
C ILE A 129 22.84 12.87 -13.84
N LYS A 130 21.73 13.59 -13.86
CA LYS A 130 21.68 14.94 -14.42
C LYS A 130 21.08 15.90 -13.43
N LEU A 131 21.60 17.12 -13.42
CA LEU A 131 21.14 18.24 -12.62
C LEU A 131 20.42 19.25 -13.52
N TRP A 132 19.26 19.71 -13.11
CA TRP A 132 18.38 20.58 -13.88
C TRP A 132 17.98 21.78 -13.03
N ASP A 133 17.88 22.96 -13.65
CA ASP A 133 17.27 24.12 -13.03
C ASP A 133 15.74 23.88 -12.87
N LEU A 134 15.24 23.92 -11.63
CA LEU A 134 13.83 23.66 -11.34
C LEU A 134 12.92 24.70 -11.99
N THR A 135 13.39 25.94 -12.14
CA THR A 135 12.56 27.08 -12.59
C THR A 135 12.32 27.06 -14.09
N ASN A 136 13.33 26.70 -14.88
CA ASN A 136 13.27 26.79 -16.35
C ASN A 136 13.51 25.45 -17.06
N GLY A 137 13.89 24.37 -16.32
CA GLY A 137 14.13 23.05 -16.87
C GLY A 137 15.45 22.89 -17.65
N ASN A 138 16.37 23.87 -17.60
CA ASN A 138 17.65 23.78 -18.30
C ASN A 138 18.58 22.78 -17.61
N LEU A 139 19.33 22.03 -18.44
CA LEU A 139 20.39 21.15 -17.96
C LEU A 139 21.53 22.00 -17.38
N LEU A 140 21.85 21.78 -16.13
CA LEU A 140 22.97 22.40 -15.44
C LEU A 140 24.24 21.57 -15.56
N GLN A 141 24.11 20.25 -15.32
CA GLN A 141 25.27 19.35 -15.30
C GLN A 141 24.89 17.91 -15.55
N THR A 142 25.83 17.11 -16.09
CA THR A 142 25.74 15.66 -16.19
C THR A 142 26.87 15.02 -15.40
N LEU A 143 26.52 14.19 -14.43
CA LEU A 143 27.47 13.43 -13.60
C LEU A 143 27.62 12.04 -14.23
N LYS A 144 28.82 11.74 -14.73
CA LYS A 144 29.15 10.49 -15.42
C LYS A 144 30.07 9.63 -14.57
N GLY A 145 29.87 8.31 -14.58
CA GLY A 145 30.79 7.40 -13.87
C GLY A 145 30.17 6.09 -13.41
N HIS A 146 28.84 5.93 -13.42
CA HIS A 146 28.21 4.62 -13.35
C HIS A 146 28.24 3.94 -14.72
N ILE A 147 28.29 2.61 -14.73
CA ILE A 147 28.35 1.77 -15.93
C ILE A 147 27.11 0.90 -16.13
N ASP A 148 26.14 1.06 -15.23
CA ASP A 148 24.82 0.40 -15.28
C ASP A 148 23.79 1.34 -14.65
N ASP A 149 22.50 0.96 -14.66
CA ASP A 149 21.35 1.72 -14.22
C ASP A 149 21.60 2.43 -12.88
N VAL A 150 21.34 3.73 -12.81
CA VAL A 150 21.28 4.48 -11.54
C VAL A 150 19.89 4.32 -10.95
N LYS A 151 19.79 3.52 -9.88
CA LYS A 151 18.51 3.13 -9.26
C LYS A 151 18.06 4.06 -8.14
N ALA A 152 18.98 4.62 -7.40
CA ALA A 152 18.67 5.46 -6.25
C ALA A 152 19.64 6.63 -6.18
N ILE A 153 19.12 7.81 -5.89
CA ILE A 153 19.89 8.98 -5.50
C ILE A 153 19.34 9.56 -4.21
N ALA A 154 20.21 10.17 -3.42
CA ALA A 154 19.82 10.91 -2.22
C ALA A 154 20.69 12.16 -2.11
N MET A 155 20.13 13.27 -1.59
CA MET A 155 20.81 14.54 -1.42
C MET A 155 20.88 14.90 0.06
N THR A 156 22.01 15.47 0.50
CA THR A 156 22.15 15.98 1.88
C THR A 156 21.26 17.21 2.12
N ALA A 157 20.87 17.43 3.38
CA ALA A 157 20.01 18.56 3.76
C ALA A 157 20.62 19.94 3.49
N ASP A 158 21.94 20.05 3.30
CA ASP A 158 22.62 21.29 2.89
C ASP A 158 22.62 21.49 1.36
N GLY A 159 22.19 20.49 0.59
CA GLY A 159 22.11 20.54 -0.87
C GLY A 159 23.47 20.47 -1.60
N HIS A 160 24.57 20.17 -0.90
CA HIS A 160 25.91 20.20 -1.49
C HIS A 160 26.46 18.85 -1.91
N THR A 161 25.88 17.77 -1.39
CA THR A 161 26.35 16.41 -1.63
C THR A 161 25.20 15.53 -2.14
N LEU A 162 25.48 14.75 -3.16
CA LEU A 162 24.57 13.71 -3.68
C LEU A 162 25.23 12.35 -3.50
N ALA A 163 24.46 11.37 -3.05
CA ALA A 163 24.81 9.97 -3.12
C ALA A 163 24.05 9.32 -4.26
N SER A 164 24.66 8.37 -4.96
CA SER A 164 24.02 7.55 -5.99
C SER A 164 24.38 6.08 -5.83
N GLY A 165 23.39 5.21 -6.04
CA GLY A 165 23.52 3.76 -6.05
C GLY A 165 23.05 3.19 -7.38
N SER A 166 23.82 2.25 -7.92
CA SER A 166 23.58 1.67 -9.23
C SER A 166 23.51 0.15 -9.20
N TYR A 167 22.98 -0.41 -10.31
CA TYR A 167 23.03 -1.84 -10.58
C TYR A 167 24.46 -2.35 -10.79
N ASP A 168 25.43 -1.47 -11.12
CA ASP A 168 26.86 -1.79 -11.17
C ASP A 168 27.44 -2.16 -9.80
N GLY A 169 26.65 -2.07 -8.73
CA GLY A 169 27.07 -2.36 -7.37
C GLY A 169 27.91 -1.27 -6.70
N VAL A 170 27.99 -0.09 -7.30
CA VAL A 170 28.80 1.03 -6.77
C VAL A 170 27.91 2.08 -6.11
N ILE A 171 28.35 2.57 -4.95
CA ILE A 171 27.86 3.81 -4.36
C ILE A 171 28.88 4.89 -4.70
N LYS A 172 28.43 6.02 -5.25
CA LYS A 172 29.24 7.22 -5.49
C LYS A 172 28.69 8.39 -4.68
N ILE A 173 29.62 9.18 -4.13
CA ILE A 173 29.33 10.45 -3.45
C ILE A 173 29.88 11.58 -4.32
N TRP A 174 29.02 12.52 -4.66
CA TRP A 174 29.30 13.61 -5.58
C TRP A 174 29.30 14.95 -4.87
N ASP A 175 30.25 15.80 -5.22
CA ASP A 175 30.22 17.23 -4.91
C ASP A 175 29.36 17.93 -5.99
N LEU A 176 28.24 18.49 -5.61
CA LEU A 176 27.32 19.09 -6.58
C LEU A 176 27.81 20.44 -7.14
N LYS A 177 28.73 21.10 -6.44
CA LYS A 177 29.31 22.34 -6.94
C LYS A 177 30.32 22.10 -8.06
N THR A 178 31.10 21.04 -7.96
CA THR A 178 32.15 20.72 -8.94
C THR A 178 31.76 19.62 -9.92
N GLY A 179 30.76 18.78 -9.57
CA GLY A 179 30.38 17.55 -10.29
C GLY A 179 31.39 16.42 -10.14
N SER A 180 32.35 16.55 -9.25
CA SER A 180 33.36 15.52 -9.04
C SER A 180 32.94 14.46 -8.04
N VAL A 181 33.47 13.24 -8.21
CA VAL A 181 33.28 12.14 -7.25
C VAL A 181 34.17 12.37 -6.04
N LYS A 182 33.57 12.56 -4.86
CA LYS A 182 34.28 12.61 -3.57
C LYS A 182 34.71 11.23 -3.08
N MET A 183 33.82 10.23 -3.28
CA MET A 183 34.05 8.86 -2.83
C MET A 183 33.32 7.87 -3.76
N SER A 184 33.91 6.69 -3.90
CA SER A 184 33.32 5.58 -4.64
C SER A 184 33.59 4.27 -3.90
N THR A 185 32.57 3.46 -3.69
CA THR A 185 32.65 2.19 -2.94
C THR A 185 31.94 1.09 -3.69
N GLN A 186 32.66 -0.02 -3.98
CA GLN A 186 32.13 -1.20 -4.64
C GLN A 186 31.49 -2.17 -3.64
N HIS A 187 30.34 -2.73 -4.00
CA HIS A 187 29.60 -3.71 -3.21
C HIS A 187 29.29 -4.99 -3.99
N LEU A 188 28.95 -6.04 -3.25
CA LEU A 188 28.57 -7.34 -3.81
C LEU A 188 27.08 -7.37 -4.18
N GLY A 189 26.69 -6.58 -5.19
CA GLY A 189 25.37 -6.59 -5.79
C GLY A 189 24.73 -5.22 -5.93
N PRO A 190 23.63 -5.15 -6.69
CA PRO A 190 22.92 -3.91 -7.00
C PRO A 190 22.43 -3.16 -5.77
N ILE A 191 22.62 -1.84 -5.78
CA ILE A 191 22.04 -0.90 -4.83
C ILE A 191 20.67 -0.49 -5.39
N THR A 192 19.62 -0.60 -4.59
CA THR A 192 18.23 -0.40 -5.03
C THR A 192 17.49 0.70 -4.29
N ALA A 193 17.99 1.12 -3.12
CA ALA A 193 17.42 2.22 -2.34
C ALA A 193 18.52 2.95 -1.56
N MET A 194 18.36 4.26 -1.40
CA MET A 194 19.29 5.11 -0.63
C MET A 194 18.56 6.25 0.07
N ALA A 195 19.03 6.61 1.26
CA ALA A 195 18.57 7.80 1.96
C ALA A 195 19.68 8.37 2.84
N PHE A 196 19.74 9.72 2.99
CA PHE A 196 20.51 10.37 4.03
C PHE A 196 19.69 10.57 5.29
N SER A 197 20.35 10.51 6.45
CA SER A 197 19.75 11.00 7.70
C SER A 197 19.48 12.50 7.61
N PRO A 198 18.48 13.02 8.38
CA PRO A 198 18.12 14.44 8.33
C PRO A 198 19.27 15.42 8.65
N ASP A 199 20.23 14.99 9.48
CA ASP A 199 21.46 15.74 9.79
C ASP A 199 22.54 15.61 8.71
N GLY A 200 22.31 14.80 7.69
CA GLY A 200 23.23 14.55 6.58
C GLY A 200 24.47 13.74 6.93
N GLN A 201 24.59 13.17 8.15
CA GLN A 201 25.81 12.48 8.59
C GLN A 201 25.83 11.00 8.21
N ILE A 202 24.67 10.36 8.18
CA ILE A 202 24.54 8.92 7.91
C ILE A 202 23.88 8.71 6.54
N LEU A 203 24.49 7.85 5.75
CA LEU A 203 23.89 7.32 4.52
C LEU A 203 23.40 5.88 4.79
N ALA A 204 22.15 5.58 4.45
CA ALA A 204 21.64 4.21 4.39
C ALA A 204 21.52 3.75 2.94
N SER A 205 21.92 2.51 2.69
CA SER A 205 21.82 1.85 1.38
C SER A 205 21.12 0.49 1.50
N GLY A 206 20.16 0.23 0.62
CA GLY A 206 19.45 -1.02 0.48
C GLY A 206 19.88 -1.78 -0.76
N PHE A 207 19.97 -3.09 -0.65
CA PHE A 207 20.51 -3.97 -1.67
C PHE A 207 19.45 -4.93 -2.22
N LYS A 208 19.67 -5.38 -3.47
CA LYS A 208 18.84 -6.39 -4.13
C LYS A 208 18.76 -7.73 -3.36
N LYS A 209 19.77 -8.04 -2.54
CA LYS A 209 19.80 -9.24 -1.70
C LYS A 209 19.02 -9.11 -0.39
N GLY A 210 18.50 -7.92 -0.06
CA GLY A 210 17.73 -7.66 1.16
C GLY A 210 18.55 -7.15 2.34
N ASP A 211 19.82 -6.82 2.14
CA ASP A 211 20.66 -6.22 3.17
C ASP A 211 20.47 -4.70 3.22
N ILE A 212 20.56 -4.12 4.41
CA ILE A 212 20.77 -2.68 4.62
C ILE A 212 22.16 -2.47 5.19
N LYS A 213 22.84 -1.43 4.70
CA LYS A 213 24.08 -0.94 5.28
C LYS A 213 23.94 0.54 5.60
N THR A 214 24.52 0.95 6.72
CA THR A 214 24.61 2.36 7.12
C THR A 214 26.06 2.79 7.19
N TRP A 215 26.31 4.03 6.79
CA TRP A 215 27.67 4.57 6.59
C TRP A 215 27.79 5.95 7.23
N GLN A 216 28.91 6.21 7.88
CA GLN A 216 29.43 7.55 8.02
C GLN A 216 30.18 7.86 6.73
N TRP A 217 29.46 8.49 5.78
CA TRP A 217 29.86 8.54 4.38
C TRP A 217 31.06 9.44 4.12
N ASP A 218 31.26 10.51 4.91
CA ASP A 218 32.37 11.50 4.79
C ASP A 218 33.76 10.88 4.99
N ILE A 219 33.84 9.82 5.78
CA ILE A 219 35.06 9.04 6.03
C ILE A 219 34.99 7.61 5.48
N GLY A 220 33.89 7.24 4.80
CA GLY A 220 33.71 5.89 4.21
C GLY A 220 33.58 4.77 5.23
N LYS A 221 33.23 5.08 6.49
CA LYS A 221 33.13 4.07 7.56
C LYS A 221 31.73 3.42 7.57
N GLN A 222 31.68 2.09 7.37
CA GLN A 222 30.47 1.33 7.60
C GLN A 222 30.16 1.28 9.11
N LEU A 223 28.92 1.67 9.49
CA LEU A 223 28.45 1.63 10.86
C LEU A 223 27.77 0.30 11.16
N HIS A 224 26.78 -0.08 10.37
CA HIS A 224 26.03 -1.34 10.53
C HIS A 224 25.83 -2.03 9.18
N SER A 225 25.59 -3.35 9.25
CA SER A 225 25.13 -4.17 8.14
C SER A 225 24.21 -5.24 8.71
N PHE A 226 23.00 -5.35 8.21
CA PHE A 226 22.02 -6.31 8.70
C PHE A 226 21.12 -6.83 7.54
N ALA A 227 20.80 -8.12 7.60
CA ALA A 227 19.84 -8.74 6.69
C ALA A 227 18.44 -8.23 7.05
N ALA A 228 17.97 -7.24 6.28
CA ALA A 228 16.74 -6.55 6.58
C ALA A 228 15.53 -7.26 5.99
N HIS A 229 15.64 -7.78 4.78
CA HIS A 229 14.56 -8.45 4.06
C HIS A 229 15.06 -9.74 3.42
N THR A 230 14.15 -10.65 3.11
CA THR A 230 14.51 -11.92 2.42
C THR A 230 14.77 -11.73 0.92
N ASN A 231 14.46 -10.52 0.40
CA ASN A 231 14.59 -10.17 -1.02
C ASN A 231 14.83 -8.65 -1.16
N THR A 232 14.81 -8.15 -2.40
CA THR A 232 15.10 -6.75 -2.77
C THR A 232 14.43 -5.74 -1.83
N ILE A 233 15.21 -4.78 -1.38
CA ILE A 233 14.74 -3.58 -0.69
C ILE A 233 14.45 -2.54 -1.76
N TRP A 234 13.22 -2.05 -1.82
CA TRP A 234 12.82 -1.04 -2.78
C TRP A 234 12.76 0.36 -2.20
N ALA A 235 12.59 0.47 -0.90
CA ALA A 235 12.46 1.76 -0.24
C ALA A 235 13.18 1.79 1.10
N ILE A 236 13.80 2.93 1.39
CA ILE A 236 14.40 3.28 2.68
C ILE A 236 14.05 4.73 2.98
N ALA A 237 13.57 5.00 4.20
CA ALA A 237 13.33 6.35 4.69
C ALA A 237 13.83 6.50 6.13
N PHE A 238 14.42 7.66 6.44
CA PHE A 238 14.73 8.05 7.81
C PHE A 238 13.55 8.76 8.46
N SER A 239 13.33 8.50 9.74
CA SER A 239 12.44 9.34 10.54
C SER A 239 12.99 10.77 10.65
N PRO A 240 12.15 11.81 10.78
CA PRO A 240 12.60 13.21 10.84
C PRO A 240 13.58 13.52 11.98
N ASN A 241 13.54 12.72 13.05
CA ASN A 241 14.49 12.84 14.17
C ASN A 241 15.80 12.05 13.97
N GLY A 242 15.97 11.39 12.83
CA GLY A 242 17.15 10.62 12.48
C GLY A 242 17.36 9.31 13.26
N LYS A 243 16.43 8.86 14.10
CA LYS A 243 16.65 7.72 15.01
C LYS A 243 16.18 6.38 14.46
N ILE A 244 15.26 6.39 13.48
CA ILE A 244 14.63 5.19 12.92
C ILE A 244 14.83 5.19 11.41
N ILE A 245 15.10 4.03 10.85
CA ILE A 245 14.97 3.73 9.42
C ILE A 245 13.71 2.87 9.24
N ALA A 246 12.86 3.24 8.28
CA ALA A 246 11.84 2.36 7.73
C ALA A 246 12.35 1.78 6.40
N SER A 247 12.20 0.47 6.21
CA SER A 247 12.54 -0.20 4.96
C SER A 247 11.34 -0.96 4.41
N GLY A 248 11.12 -0.88 3.10
CA GLY A 248 10.10 -1.62 2.37
C GLY A 248 10.74 -2.62 1.41
N GLY A 249 10.28 -3.86 1.43
CA GLY A 249 10.89 -4.95 0.67
C GLY A 249 9.92 -5.68 -0.27
N LYS A 250 10.51 -6.49 -1.15
CA LYS A 250 9.78 -7.39 -2.06
C LYS A 250 9.00 -8.47 -1.30
N ASP A 251 9.31 -8.71 -0.03
CA ASP A 251 8.61 -9.62 0.87
C ASP A 251 7.27 -9.05 1.40
N GLY A 252 6.87 -7.85 1.00
CA GLY A 252 5.62 -7.20 1.39
C GLY A 252 5.60 -6.65 2.81
N LYS A 253 6.75 -6.62 3.48
CA LYS A 253 6.88 -6.16 4.87
C LYS A 253 7.55 -4.81 4.95
N ILE A 254 7.14 -4.00 5.94
CA ILE A 254 7.87 -2.81 6.38
C ILE A 254 8.61 -3.18 7.65
N ARG A 255 9.89 -2.85 7.76
CA ARG A 255 10.66 -3.03 8.98
C ARG A 255 11.19 -1.72 9.50
N LEU A 256 11.10 -1.53 10.81
CA LEU A 256 11.60 -0.36 11.51
C LEU A 256 12.88 -0.74 12.26
N TRP A 257 13.93 0.05 12.09
CA TRP A 257 15.26 -0.21 12.61
C TRP A 257 15.76 0.95 13.46
N GLN A 258 16.28 0.66 14.65
CA GLN A 258 16.99 1.64 15.47
C GLN A 258 18.40 1.84 14.92
N ILE A 259 18.73 3.06 14.48
CA ILE A 259 19.99 3.36 13.78
C ILE A 259 21.19 3.18 14.70
N GLU A 260 21.12 3.71 15.91
CA GLU A 260 22.23 3.68 16.87
C GLU A 260 22.73 2.27 17.17
N LYS A 261 21.82 1.29 17.22
CA LYS A 261 22.14 -0.09 17.56
C LYS A 261 22.11 -1.05 16.37
N GLY A 262 21.60 -0.62 15.22
CA GLY A 262 21.35 -1.50 14.07
C GLY A 262 20.37 -2.63 14.36
N GLN A 263 19.40 -2.42 15.27
CA GLN A 263 18.46 -3.45 15.72
C GLN A 263 17.07 -3.24 15.14
N LEU A 264 16.41 -4.36 14.82
CA LEU A 264 15.00 -4.36 14.43
C LEU A 264 14.15 -3.90 15.62
N ILE A 265 13.30 -2.90 15.42
CA ILE A 265 12.29 -2.45 16.37
C ILE A 265 11.03 -3.27 16.17
N SER A 266 10.48 -3.27 14.94
CA SER A 266 9.24 -3.97 14.61
C SER A 266 9.11 -4.26 13.12
N THR A 267 8.11 -5.10 12.81
CA THR A 267 7.69 -5.42 11.45
C THR A 267 6.21 -5.10 11.29
N LEU A 268 5.86 -4.24 10.34
CA LEU A 268 4.49 -3.87 10.01
C LEU A 268 4.01 -4.73 8.83
N GLU A 269 2.91 -5.42 9.00
CA GLU A 269 2.32 -6.34 8.01
C GLU A 269 0.93 -5.87 7.60
N GLY A 270 0.66 -5.74 6.30
CA GLY A 270 -0.63 -5.26 5.78
C GLY A 270 -0.65 -5.07 4.27
N HIS A 271 0.51 -5.11 3.61
CA HIS A 271 0.59 -5.28 2.16
C HIS A 271 0.66 -6.77 1.81
N ASN A 272 -0.03 -7.16 0.74
CA ASN A 272 -0.01 -8.54 0.25
C ASN A 272 0.93 -8.75 -0.96
N GLN A 273 1.63 -7.69 -1.38
CA GLN A 273 2.63 -7.70 -2.46
C GLN A 273 3.81 -6.80 -2.08
N ALA A 274 4.84 -6.78 -2.94
CA ALA A 274 6.04 -5.98 -2.71
C ALA A 274 5.73 -4.51 -2.42
N ILE A 275 6.41 -3.96 -1.42
CA ILE A 275 6.38 -2.55 -1.07
C ILE A 275 7.43 -1.84 -1.91
N LEU A 276 7.03 -0.76 -2.57
CA LEU A 276 7.85 0.02 -3.48
C LEU A 276 8.25 1.38 -2.89
N SER A 277 7.45 1.91 -1.97
CA SER A 277 7.74 3.18 -1.31
C SER A 277 7.32 3.19 0.15
N VAL A 278 8.12 3.84 0.98
CA VAL A 278 7.82 4.18 2.37
C VAL A 278 8.24 5.63 2.63
N ALA A 279 7.41 6.38 3.35
CA ALA A 279 7.68 7.76 3.72
C ALA A 279 7.23 8.05 5.14
N PHE A 280 8.01 8.82 5.91
CA PHE A 280 7.57 9.35 7.19
C PHE A 280 6.84 10.69 7.01
N SER A 281 5.81 10.92 7.79
CA SER A 281 5.22 12.26 7.92
C SER A 281 6.24 13.23 8.52
N PRO A 282 6.17 14.54 8.21
CA PRO A 282 7.13 15.53 8.72
C PRO A 282 7.21 15.62 10.26
N ASP A 283 6.11 15.27 10.96
CA ASP A 283 6.09 15.22 12.43
C ASP A 283 6.59 13.86 12.99
N GLY A 284 6.93 12.91 12.12
CA GLY A 284 7.44 11.58 12.47
C GLY A 284 6.43 10.64 13.12
N LYS A 285 5.15 10.97 13.14
CA LYS A 285 4.13 10.15 13.82
C LYS A 285 3.50 9.10 12.94
N THR A 286 3.53 9.32 11.62
CA THR A 286 2.89 8.44 10.64
C THR A 286 3.91 7.95 9.62
N ILE A 287 3.78 6.71 9.17
CA ILE A 287 4.42 6.17 7.98
C ILE A 287 3.35 5.95 6.93
N ALA A 288 3.62 6.37 5.69
CA ALA A 288 2.88 5.95 4.52
C ALA A 288 3.68 4.87 3.78
N SER A 289 3.01 3.86 3.27
CA SER A 289 3.61 2.80 2.46
C SER A 289 2.74 2.47 1.26
N SER A 290 3.36 2.05 0.16
CA SER A 290 2.66 1.65 -1.05
C SER A 290 3.43 0.60 -1.84
N GLY A 291 2.75 -0.06 -2.79
CA GLY A 291 3.41 -1.09 -3.58
C GLY A 291 2.60 -1.62 -4.76
N TYR A 292 2.93 -2.85 -5.14
CA TYR A 292 2.30 -3.57 -6.26
C TYR A 292 0.82 -3.86 -6.02
N ASP A 293 0.37 -3.92 -4.78
CA ASP A 293 -1.05 -4.15 -4.41
C ASP A 293 -1.95 -2.93 -4.64
N ARG A 294 -1.40 -1.82 -5.16
CA ARG A 294 -2.12 -0.59 -5.53
C ARG A 294 -2.73 0.14 -4.34
N LYS A 295 -2.35 -0.24 -3.13
CA LYS A 295 -2.83 0.35 -1.88
C LYS A 295 -1.85 1.37 -1.34
N ILE A 296 -2.38 2.31 -0.59
CA ILE A 296 -1.62 3.12 0.36
C ILE A 296 -2.08 2.71 1.75
N ASN A 297 -1.12 2.37 2.60
CA ASN A 297 -1.33 2.10 4.02
C ASN A 297 -0.71 3.23 4.84
N LEU A 298 -1.43 3.70 5.86
CA LEU A 298 -0.95 4.67 6.84
C LEU A 298 -0.84 4.00 8.20
N TRP A 299 0.31 4.18 8.87
CA TRP A 299 0.66 3.51 10.11
C TRP A 299 1.01 4.52 11.19
N GLU A 300 0.59 4.31 12.43
CA GLU A 300 1.08 5.09 13.57
C GLU A 300 2.43 4.54 14.03
N VAL A 301 3.46 5.37 14.03
CA VAL A 301 4.84 4.94 14.36
C VAL A 301 4.97 4.46 15.81
N LYS A 302 4.23 5.08 16.74
CA LYS A 302 4.33 4.78 18.17
C LYS A 302 3.64 3.48 18.58
N THR A 303 2.47 3.21 18.02
CA THR A 303 1.64 2.02 18.36
C THR A 303 1.81 0.91 17.35
N GLU A 304 2.45 1.21 16.20
CA GLU A 304 2.63 0.28 15.08
C GLU A 304 1.32 -0.16 14.41
N GLU A 305 0.21 0.51 14.77
CA GLU A 305 -1.12 0.20 14.27
C GLU A 305 -1.35 0.74 12.86
N LEU A 306 -2.06 -0.04 12.05
CA LEU A 306 -2.56 0.38 10.75
C LEU A 306 -3.73 1.35 10.95
N LEU A 307 -3.53 2.62 10.60
CA LEU A 307 -4.52 3.68 10.75
C LEU A 307 -5.57 3.67 9.63
N GLU A 308 -5.11 3.49 8.40
CA GLU A 308 -5.98 3.53 7.22
C GLU A 308 -5.34 2.77 6.06
N THR A 309 -6.19 2.14 5.25
CA THR A 309 -5.83 1.52 3.97
C THR A 309 -6.80 2.00 2.90
N PHE A 310 -6.29 2.41 1.75
CA PHE A 310 -7.14 2.74 0.61
C PHE A 310 -6.49 2.34 -0.73
N THR A 311 -7.33 1.90 -1.67
CA THR A 311 -6.90 1.59 -3.03
C THR A 311 -6.74 2.89 -3.79
N ALA A 312 -5.50 3.31 -4.00
CA ALA A 312 -5.18 4.63 -4.50
C ALA A 312 -5.15 4.72 -6.03
N HIS A 313 -4.63 3.70 -6.69
CA HIS A 313 -4.39 3.67 -8.13
C HIS A 313 -4.88 2.39 -8.79
N SER A 314 -4.95 2.39 -10.14
CA SER A 314 -5.31 1.20 -10.91
C SER A 314 -4.15 0.23 -11.14
N LYS A 315 -2.89 0.69 -10.92
CA LYS A 315 -1.65 -0.10 -11.02
C LYS A 315 -0.74 0.16 -9.83
N ALA A 316 0.43 -0.49 -9.82
CA ALA A 316 1.46 -0.34 -8.78
C ALA A 316 1.78 1.12 -8.48
N ILE A 317 2.00 1.43 -7.21
CA ILE A 317 2.37 2.76 -6.73
C ILE A 317 3.86 2.73 -6.41
N TRP A 318 4.65 3.47 -7.21
CA TRP A 318 6.10 3.43 -7.14
C TRP A 318 6.68 4.40 -6.12
N SER A 319 6.02 5.54 -5.91
CA SER A 319 6.54 6.59 -5.04
C SER A 319 5.45 7.24 -4.21
N LEU A 320 5.81 7.57 -2.97
CA LEU A 320 5.02 8.35 -2.01
C LEU A 320 5.88 9.45 -1.41
N GLU A 321 5.33 10.63 -1.27
CA GLU A 321 5.95 11.70 -0.51
C GLU A 321 4.92 12.55 0.24
N PHE A 322 5.22 12.86 1.51
CA PHE A 322 4.45 13.83 2.27
C PHE A 322 4.84 15.24 1.89
N ASN A 323 3.85 16.09 1.66
CA ASN A 323 4.10 17.54 1.59
C ASN A 323 4.69 17.99 2.95
N PRO A 324 5.66 18.91 2.97
CA PRO A 324 6.24 19.43 4.21
C PRO A 324 5.24 19.97 5.23
N ASN A 325 4.04 20.36 4.81
CA ASN A 325 2.95 20.75 5.72
C ASN A 325 2.31 19.57 6.49
N GLY A 326 2.63 18.33 6.14
CA GLY A 326 2.08 17.12 6.75
C GLY A 326 0.60 16.84 6.48
N GLN A 327 -0.08 17.69 5.69
CA GLN A 327 -1.51 17.57 5.44
C GLN A 327 -1.86 16.90 4.12
N THR A 328 -0.88 16.76 3.24
CA THR A 328 -1.05 16.18 1.91
C THR A 328 -0.01 15.09 1.69
N LEU A 329 -0.44 13.95 1.18
CA LEU A 329 0.41 12.89 0.64
C LEU A 329 0.30 12.91 -0.88
N VAL A 330 1.41 12.69 -1.58
CA VAL A 330 1.46 12.57 -3.04
C VAL A 330 1.88 11.17 -3.42
N SER A 331 1.27 10.61 -4.46
CA SER A 331 1.60 9.27 -4.96
C SER A 331 1.81 9.29 -6.48
N GLY A 332 2.85 8.60 -6.94
CA GLY A 332 3.15 8.35 -8.35
C GLY A 332 2.94 6.87 -8.71
N SER A 333 2.31 6.59 -9.84
CA SER A 333 1.90 5.22 -10.19
C SER A 333 2.27 4.78 -11.61
N ALA A 334 2.36 3.46 -11.77
CA ALA A 334 2.46 2.79 -13.07
C ALA A 334 1.22 2.99 -13.97
N ASP A 335 0.13 3.58 -13.46
CA ASP A 335 -1.00 3.98 -14.29
C ASP A 335 -0.77 5.31 -15.03
N GLY A 336 0.36 5.97 -14.80
CA GLY A 336 0.76 7.22 -15.44
C GLY A 336 0.21 8.47 -14.75
N SER A 337 -0.55 8.32 -13.69
CA SER A 337 -1.12 9.42 -12.92
C SER A 337 -0.34 9.69 -11.62
N ILE A 338 -0.44 10.93 -11.15
CA ILE A 338 -0.01 11.36 -9.84
C ILE A 338 -1.27 11.80 -9.08
N LYS A 339 -1.40 11.42 -7.83
CA LYS A 339 -2.57 11.78 -7.02
C LYS A 339 -2.14 12.44 -5.72
N LEU A 340 -2.92 13.43 -5.31
CA LEU A 340 -2.79 14.16 -4.05
C LEU A 340 -3.89 13.73 -3.10
N TRP A 341 -3.55 13.41 -1.86
CA TRP A 341 -4.45 12.89 -0.83
C TRP A 341 -4.45 13.84 0.35
N SER A 342 -5.62 14.38 0.71
CA SER A 342 -5.75 15.19 1.93
C SER A 342 -5.85 14.29 3.16
N LEU A 343 -4.97 14.51 4.13
CA LEU A 343 -4.93 13.76 5.39
C LEU A 343 -5.63 14.47 6.56
N SER A 344 -6.28 15.60 6.29
CA SER A 344 -6.98 16.40 7.32
C SER A 344 -8.12 15.64 8.02
N SER A 345 -8.73 14.67 7.32
CA SER A 345 -9.76 13.80 7.89
C SER A 345 -9.24 12.81 8.95
N LEU A 346 -7.97 12.43 8.92
CA LEU A 346 -7.34 11.58 9.93
C LEU A 346 -7.21 12.30 11.26
N ASN A 347 -6.87 13.58 11.23
CA ASN A 347 -6.75 14.41 12.43
C ASN A 347 -8.13 14.69 13.09
N SER A 348 -9.20 14.80 12.30
CA SER A 348 -10.54 15.01 12.82
C SER A 348 -11.12 13.75 13.48
N LYS A 349 -10.81 12.56 12.99
CA LYS A 349 -11.17 11.28 13.63
C LYS A 349 -10.48 11.14 15.00
N LYS A 350 -9.21 11.54 15.12
CA LYS A 350 -8.45 11.50 16.39
C LYS A 350 -8.94 12.55 17.40
N LEU A 351 -9.42 13.73 16.97
CA LEU A 351 -10.02 14.75 17.83
C LEU A 351 -11.43 14.35 18.31
N GLN A 352 -12.23 13.69 17.50
CA GLN A 352 -13.56 13.20 17.92
C GLN A 352 -13.47 12.05 18.92
N SER A 353 -12.40 11.24 18.90
CA SER A 353 -12.15 10.25 19.94
C SER A 353 -11.60 10.86 21.26
N ALA A 354 -11.01 12.07 21.20
CA ALA A 354 -10.39 12.74 22.34
C ALA A 354 -11.31 13.76 23.06
N THR A 355 -12.45 14.12 22.49
CA THR A 355 -13.37 15.14 23.05
C THR A 355 -14.80 14.62 23.24
N LEU A 356 -14.95 13.44 23.83
CA LEU A 356 -16.22 13.08 24.47
C LEU A 356 -16.18 13.62 25.90
N PRO A 357 -17.19 14.44 26.33
CA PRO A 357 -17.24 14.92 27.68
C PRO A 357 -17.39 13.73 28.63
N SER A 358 -16.71 13.82 29.76
CA SER A 358 -16.80 12.89 30.88
C SER A 358 -18.22 12.89 31.46
N VAL A 359 -19.11 12.13 30.87
CA VAL A 359 -20.42 11.84 31.45
C VAL A 359 -20.58 10.32 31.42
N VAL A 360 -20.58 9.78 32.66
CA VAL A 360 -20.97 8.41 33.02
C VAL A 360 -20.03 7.33 32.50
N LYS A 361 -19.02 6.97 33.29
CA LYS A 361 -18.47 5.62 33.34
C LYS A 361 -19.58 4.63 33.69
N LYS A 362 -20.31 4.18 32.68
CA LYS A 362 -20.86 2.85 32.65
C LYS A 362 -19.80 2.03 31.91
N GLU A 363 -19.11 1.15 32.60
CA GLU A 363 -18.25 0.13 32.03
C GLU A 363 -19.05 -0.56 30.91
N VAL A 364 -18.76 -0.19 29.66
CA VAL A 364 -19.07 -1.03 28.54
C VAL A 364 -17.95 -2.04 28.56
N ASP A 365 -18.21 -3.22 29.10
CA ASP A 365 -17.42 -4.40 28.85
C ASP A 365 -17.21 -4.51 27.34
N ILE A 366 -16.03 -4.13 26.88
CA ILE A 366 -15.55 -4.53 25.55
C ILE A 366 -15.30 -6.03 25.72
N ALA A 367 -16.32 -6.83 25.48
CA ALA A 367 -16.19 -8.25 25.43
C ALA A 367 -15.16 -8.56 24.35
N VAL A 368 -13.99 -9.00 24.77
CA VAL A 368 -12.99 -9.62 23.90
C VAL A 368 -13.73 -10.74 23.16
N ILE A 369 -13.92 -10.58 21.86
CA ILE A 369 -14.56 -11.60 21.02
C ILE A 369 -13.54 -12.74 20.95
N SER A 370 -13.72 -13.77 21.77
CA SER A 370 -12.88 -14.96 21.71
C SER A 370 -13.22 -15.72 20.44
N GLU A 371 -12.22 -16.09 19.64
CA GLU A 371 -12.40 -16.99 18.51
C GLU A 371 -12.73 -18.40 18.99
N ILE A 372 -13.63 -19.09 18.28
CA ILE A 372 -13.91 -20.51 18.49
C ILE A 372 -12.75 -21.28 17.86
N THR A 373 -11.98 -21.97 18.68
CA THR A 373 -10.83 -22.78 18.26
C THR A 373 -11.07 -24.30 18.44
N ASP A 374 -12.21 -24.68 19.03
CA ASP A 374 -12.62 -26.05 19.19
C ASP A 374 -12.95 -26.68 17.82
N THR A 375 -12.25 -27.74 17.43
CA THR A 375 -12.31 -28.34 16.10
C THR A 375 -13.68 -28.95 15.82
N ASP A 376 -14.27 -29.65 16.82
CA ASP A 376 -15.56 -30.33 16.65
C ASP A 376 -16.68 -29.27 16.45
N ARG A 377 -16.58 -28.17 17.17
CA ARG A 377 -17.51 -27.06 17.06
C ARG A 377 -17.36 -26.31 15.73
N LEU A 378 -16.14 -26.16 15.25
CA LEU A 378 -15.88 -25.57 13.92
C LEU A 378 -16.43 -26.44 12.80
N GLU A 379 -16.32 -27.77 12.90
CA GLU A 379 -16.89 -28.71 11.93
C GLU A 379 -18.42 -28.66 11.92
N GLU A 380 -19.07 -28.61 13.10
CA GLU A 380 -20.52 -28.48 13.21
C GLU A 380 -21.01 -27.16 12.58
N LEU A 381 -20.34 -26.03 12.87
CA LEU A 381 -20.66 -24.74 12.28
C LEU A 381 -20.42 -24.71 10.78
N ASN A 382 -19.34 -25.35 10.32
CA ASN A 382 -19.02 -25.48 8.91
C ASN A 382 -20.12 -26.22 8.13
N GLN A 383 -20.57 -27.37 8.65
CA GLN A 383 -21.66 -28.15 8.04
C GLN A 383 -22.96 -27.36 8.02
N LYS A 384 -23.31 -26.72 9.14
CA LYS A 384 -24.52 -25.90 9.23
C LYS A 384 -24.53 -24.74 8.25
N LEU A 385 -23.40 -24.06 8.09
CA LEU A 385 -23.24 -22.94 7.16
C LEU A 385 -23.33 -23.43 5.72
N TYR A 386 -22.69 -24.55 5.43
CA TYR A 386 -22.80 -25.21 4.12
C TYR A 386 -24.26 -25.49 3.75
N ASP A 387 -25.00 -26.15 4.64
CA ASP A 387 -26.39 -26.52 4.41
C ASP A 387 -27.32 -25.32 4.20
N GLN A 388 -27.08 -24.23 4.96
CA GLN A 388 -27.83 -22.98 4.81
C GLN A 388 -27.59 -22.30 3.45
N ILE A 389 -26.34 -22.26 2.98
CA ILE A 389 -26.01 -21.68 1.69
C ILE A 389 -26.54 -22.56 0.55
N ASP A 390 -26.31 -23.86 0.62
CA ASP A 390 -26.75 -24.83 -0.41
C ASP A 390 -28.27 -24.82 -0.59
N GLN A 391 -29.01 -24.85 0.51
CA GLN A 391 -30.51 -24.78 0.47
C GLN A 391 -31.04 -23.45 -0.09
N SER A 392 -30.27 -22.35 0.11
CA SER A 392 -30.64 -21.01 -0.34
C SER A 392 -30.25 -20.76 -1.80
N TRP A 393 -29.41 -21.62 -2.37
CA TRP A 393 -28.89 -21.45 -3.72
C TRP A 393 -29.81 -22.05 -4.78
N GLN A 394 -30.52 -21.18 -5.50
CA GLN A 394 -31.50 -21.60 -6.54
C GLN A 394 -31.11 -21.13 -7.95
N GLN A 395 -29.98 -20.44 -8.13
CA GLN A 395 -29.63 -19.85 -9.43
C GLN A 395 -28.42 -20.55 -10.06
N THR A 396 -28.42 -20.63 -11.39
CA THR A 396 -27.26 -21.08 -12.16
C THR A 396 -26.20 -19.94 -12.16
N PRO A 397 -24.94 -20.24 -11.86
CA PRO A 397 -23.86 -19.24 -11.91
C PRO A 397 -23.76 -18.56 -13.27
N THR A 398 -23.62 -17.23 -13.28
CA THR A 398 -23.41 -16.40 -14.49
C THR A 398 -22.02 -15.78 -14.55
N TRP A 399 -21.16 -16.10 -13.59
CA TRP A 399 -19.77 -15.62 -13.49
C TRP A 399 -18.78 -16.64 -14.05
N TYR A 400 -17.58 -16.17 -14.38
CA TYR A 400 -16.52 -16.94 -15.07
C TYR A 400 -15.31 -17.25 -14.18
N GLU A 401 -15.24 -16.66 -12.99
CA GLU A 401 -14.18 -16.86 -12.03
C GLU A 401 -14.76 -17.26 -10.69
N ASP A 402 -13.94 -17.93 -9.87
CA ASP A 402 -14.35 -18.30 -8.51
C ASP A 402 -14.68 -17.05 -7.69
N LEU A 403 -15.76 -17.11 -6.93
CA LEU A 403 -16.19 -16.04 -6.05
C LEU A 403 -15.77 -16.33 -4.55
N VAL A 404 -14.86 -15.56 -3.80
CA VAL A 404 -14.33 -15.80 -2.42
C VAL A 404 -14.92 -14.86 -1.37
N PHE A 405 -15.60 -15.34 -0.34
CA PHE A 405 -16.06 -14.59 0.84
C PHE A 405 -15.31 -14.98 2.10
N GLN A 406 -15.01 -14.00 2.95
CA GLN A 406 -14.77 -14.22 4.36
C GLN A 406 -16.07 -14.00 5.12
N MET A 407 -16.48 -14.97 5.91
CA MET A 407 -17.74 -14.92 6.62
C MET A 407 -17.50 -15.16 8.11
N ARG A 408 -18.08 -14.31 8.95
CA ARG A 408 -18.07 -14.49 10.40
C ARG A 408 -19.43 -14.99 10.86
N VAL A 409 -19.43 -16.03 11.68
CA VAL A 409 -20.63 -16.61 12.27
C VAL A 409 -20.53 -16.64 13.80
N ASN A 410 -21.67 -16.52 14.50
CA ASN A 410 -21.72 -16.70 15.94
C ASN A 410 -21.83 -18.19 16.32
N VAL A 411 -21.89 -18.49 17.62
CA VAL A 411 -21.97 -19.87 18.14
C VAL A 411 -23.21 -20.64 17.71
N GLU A 412 -24.28 -19.95 17.30
CA GLU A 412 -25.50 -20.56 16.80
C GLU A 412 -25.45 -20.82 15.29
N GLY A 413 -24.38 -20.38 14.58
CA GLY A 413 -24.22 -20.50 13.15
C GLY A 413 -24.93 -19.39 12.37
N VAL A 414 -25.28 -18.27 13.01
CA VAL A 414 -25.88 -17.11 12.34
C VAL A 414 -24.78 -16.26 11.74
N ILE A 415 -24.93 -15.85 10.48
CA ILE A 415 -23.99 -15.00 9.77
C ILE A 415 -24.06 -13.59 10.35
N VAL A 416 -22.95 -13.12 10.92
CA VAL A 416 -22.87 -11.79 11.56
C VAL A 416 -22.04 -10.79 10.73
N ASN A 417 -21.20 -11.28 9.83
CA ASN A 417 -20.46 -10.46 8.88
C ASN A 417 -20.15 -11.26 7.60
N LEU A 418 -20.10 -10.55 6.47
CA LEU A 418 -19.76 -11.10 5.17
C LEU A 418 -18.86 -10.11 4.45
N GLU A 419 -17.63 -10.51 4.18
CA GLU A 419 -16.66 -9.71 3.48
C GLU A 419 -16.23 -10.41 2.19
N PRO A 420 -16.51 -9.81 1.05
CA PRO A 420 -16.00 -10.31 -0.21
C PRO A 420 -14.47 -10.20 -0.26
N VAL A 421 -13.75 -11.22 -0.77
CA VAL A 421 -12.28 -11.31 -0.82
C VAL A 421 -11.64 -11.05 -2.22
N ASN A 422 -12.27 -11.37 -3.41
CA ASN A 422 -11.77 -11.11 -4.82
C ASN A 422 -12.71 -10.23 -5.68
N GLN A 423 -12.36 -9.70 -6.85
CA GLN A 423 -13.16 -8.77 -7.64
C GLN A 423 -14.51 -9.37 -8.09
N SER A 424 -14.45 -10.56 -8.67
CA SER A 424 -15.62 -11.23 -9.21
C SER A 424 -16.73 -11.34 -8.19
N ALA A 425 -16.37 -11.54 -6.95
CA ALA A 425 -17.34 -11.62 -5.88
C ALA A 425 -18.04 -10.33 -5.50
N ARG A 426 -17.40 -9.18 -5.63
CA ARG A 426 -18.02 -7.87 -5.43
C ARG A 426 -19.02 -7.58 -6.52
N ASP A 427 -18.63 -7.99 -7.73
CA ASP A 427 -19.43 -7.74 -8.91
C ASP A 427 -20.70 -8.62 -8.89
N TYR A 428 -20.58 -9.82 -8.34
CA TYR A 428 -21.66 -10.82 -8.38
C TYR A 428 -22.33 -11.14 -7.02
N VAL A 429 -21.94 -10.46 -5.92
CA VAL A 429 -22.53 -10.72 -4.57
C VAL A 429 -24.06 -10.67 -4.56
N GLN A 430 -24.65 -9.76 -5.33
CA GLN A 430 -26.12 -9.61 -5.45
C GLN A 430 -26.79 -10.83 -6.09
N GLN A 431 -26.04 -11.64 -6.82
CA GLN A 431 -26.51 -12.86 -7.48
C GLN A 431 -26.34 -14.11 -6.60
N THR A 432 -25.74 -13.94 -5.41
CA THR A 432 -25.57 -15.03 -4.45
C THR A 432 -26.65 -15.00 -3.36
N PRO A 433 -26.95 -16.12 -2.72
CA PRO A 433 -27.89 -16.16 -1.60
C PRO A 433 -27.36 -15.48 -0.33
N LEU A 434 -26.07 -15.17 -0.26
CA LEU A 434 -25.36 -14.77 0.94
C LEU A 434 -25.88 -13.47 1.57
N LEU A 435 -26.25 -12.48 0.74
CA LEU A 435 -26.86 -11.24 1.24
C LEU A 435 -28.25 -11.45 1.85
N LYS A 436 -29.01 -12.40 1.31
CA LYS A 436 -30.32 -12.74 1.88
C LYS A 436 -30.16 -13.44 3.24
N LEU A 437 -29.17 -14.33 3.35
CA LEU A 437 -28.85 -15.03 4.60
C LEU A 437 -28.32 -14.06 5.67
N LEU A 438 -27.51 -13.08 5.27
CA LEU A 438 -27.05 -12.01 6.17
C LEU A 438 -28.24 -11.16 6.70
N ASN A 439 -29.18 -10.77 5.82
CA ASN A 439 -30.28 -9.88 6.17
C ASN A 439 -31.42 -10.63 6.90
N SER A 440 -31.55 -11.94 6.74
CA SER A 440 -32.56 -12.75 7.45
C SER A 440 -32.26 -12.90 8.95
N SER A 441 -31.05 -12.56 9.39
CA SER A 441 -30.60 -12.67 10.77
C SER A 441 -30.84 -11.41 11.60
N ASP A 442 -31.42 -10.34 11.04
CA ASP A 442 -31.60 -9.03 11.68
C ASP A 442 -32.66 -8.99 12.85
N GLY A 443 -33.32 -10.12 13.13
CA GLY A 443 -34.43 -10.18 14.10
C GLY A 443 -34.06 -10.45 15.55
N GLU A 444 -32.92 -11.08 15.88
CA GLU A 444 -32.64 -11.60 17.24
C GLU A 444 -31.20 -11.37 17.75
N ILE A 445 -30.44 -10.48 17.17
CA ILE A 445 -28.97 -10.40 17.41
C ILE A 445 -28.56 -9.75 18.76
N ALA A 446 -29.46 -9.54 19.72
CA ALA A 446 -29.22 -8.56 20.77
C ALA A 446 -28.59 -9.05 22.10
N SER A 447 -28.40 -10.32 22.42
CA SER A 447 -28.10 -10.62 23.82
C SER A 447 -26.98 -11.63 24.19
N HIS A 448 -26.44 -12.47 23.29
CA HIS A 448 -25.53 -13.54 23.74
C HIS A 448 -24.29 -13.70 22.85
N LYS A 449 -23.27 -12.81 22.98
CA LYS A 449 -22.13 -12.85 22.06
C LYS A 449 -20.78 -12.76 22.72
N LYS A 450 -20.24 -13.90 23.05
CA LYS A 450 -18.87 -14.00 23.51
C LYS A 450 -17.89 -14.65 22.52
N TYR A 451 -18.40 -15.41 21.54
CA TYR A 451 -17.57 -16.24 20.65
C TYR A 451 -18.01 -16.15 19.21
N SER A 452 -17.07 -16.16 18.27
CA SER A 452 -17.35 -16.21 16.82
C SER A 452 -16.30 -17.03 16.09
N ALA A 453 -16.63 -17.56 14.91
CA ALA A 453 -15.71 -18.25 14.03
C ALA A 453 -15.67 -17.56 12.66
N LEU A 454 -14.50 -17.60 12.01
CA LEU A 454 -14.29 -17.14 10.64
C LEU A 454 -14.31 -18.33 9.69
N PHE A 455 -15.03 -18.19 8.58
CA PHE A 455 -15.11 -19.19 7.52
C PHE A 455 -14.73 -18.58 6.17
N ARG A 456 -14.08 -19.40 5.36
CA ARG A 456 -13.85 -19.15 3.96
C ARG A 456 -14.91 -19.86 3.14
N ILE A 457 -15.48 -19.15 2.19
CA ILE A 457 -16.53 -19.66 1.30
C ILE A 457 -16.09 -19.49 -0.14
N VAL A 458 -16.11 -20.57 -0.93
CA VAL A 458 -15.68 -20.63 -2.33
C VAL A 458 -16.84 -21.12 -3.23
N MET A 459 -17.40 -20.36 -4.26
CA MET A 459 -18.43 -20.69 -5.29
C MET A 459 -17.81 -20.66 -6.68
N THR A 460 -17.70 -21.76 -7.33
CA THR A 460 -17.11 -21.83 -8.66
C THR A 460 -18.10 -21.51 -9.78
N PRO A 461 -17.65 -21.13 -10.98
CA PRO A 461 -18.51 -20.96 -12.15
C PRO A 461 -19.24 -22.24 -12.59
N ARG A 462 -18.75 -23.38 -12.13
CA ARG A 462 -19.35 -24.70 -12.40
C ARG A 462 -20.43 -25.08 -11.37
N GLY A 463 -20.74 -24.17 -10.47
CA GLY A 463 -21.74 -24.37 -9.44
C GLY A 463 -21.24 -25.21 -8.26
N ALA A 464 -19.97 -25.20 -7.89
CA ALA A 464 -19.46 -25.89 -6.71
C ALA A 464 -19.36 -24.96 -5.48
N LEU A 465 -19.77 -25.40 -4.27
CA LEU A 465 -19.71 -24.68 -2.98
C LEU A 465 -18.71 -25.35 -2.02
N GLU A 466 -17.74 -24.61 -1.50
CA GLU A 466 -16.81 -25.06 -0.44
C GLU A 466 -16.90 -24.11 0.75
N VAL A 467 -17.11 -24.62 1.92
CA VAL A 467 -17.10 -23.90 3.17
C VAL A 467 -16.01 -24.52 4.03
N SER A 468 -15.09 -23.71 4.56
CA SER A 468 -14.00 -24.17 5.41
C SER A 468 -13.67 -23.14 6.47
N PRO A 469 -13.18 -23.53 7.67
CA PRO A 469 -12.65 -22.58 8.63
C PRO A 469 -11.53 -21.72 8.01
N TRP A 470 -11.53 -20.43 8.33
CA TRP A 470 -10.53 -19.49 7.77
C TRP A 470 -9.19 -19.67 8.47
N SER A 471 -8.21 -20.23 7.76
CA SER A 471 -6.82 -20.40 8.24
C SER A 471 -5.83 -19.38 7.68
N GLY A 472 -6.33 -18.30 7.01
CA GLY A 472 -5.48 -17.34 6.32
C GLY A 472 -5.05 -17.80 4.92
N TRP A 473 -4.09 -17.08 4.32
CA TRP A 473 -3.67 -17.27 2.92
C TRP A 473 -2.64 -18.40 2.72
N GLU A 474 -2.24 -19.13 3.76
CA GLU A 474 -1.11 -20.06 3.70
C GLU A 474 -1.32 -21.30 2.79
N ASN A 475 -2.54 -21.60 2.37
CA ASN A 475 -2.85 -22.81 1.59
C ASN A 475 -3.14 -22.58 0.09
N TYR A 476 -2.80 -21.42 -0.48
CA TYR A 476 -3.10 -21.13 -1.90
C TYR A 476 -2.04 -21.60 -2.92
N SER A 477 -0.97 -22.29 -2.49
CA SER A 477 0.15 -22.67 -3.37
C SER A 477 0.08 -24.06 -4.00
N SER A 478 -1.02 -24.81 -3.85
CA SER A 478 -1.04 -26.21 -4.29
C SER A 478 -2.02 -26.57 -5.42
N PHE A 479 -2.64 -25.62 -6.10
CA PHE A 479 -3.48 -25.89 -7.28
C PHE A 479 -3.27 -24.86 -8.39
N TYR A 480 -2.09 -24.95 -9.04
CA TYR A 480 -1.90 -24.63 -10.46
C TYR A 480 -0.67 -25.39 -10.95
#